data_7d396c5d5548f491c71169c179033e8a
#
_entry.id   7d396c5d5548f491c71169c179033e8a
#
_cell.length_a   1.000
_cell.length_b   1.000
_cell.length_c   1.000
_cell.angle_alpha   90.00
_cell.angle_beta   90.00
_cell.angle_gamma   90.00
#
_symmetry.space_group_name_H-M   'P 1'
#
loop_
_entity.id
_entity.type
_entity.pdbx_description
1 polymer ?
#
loop_
_entity_poly.entity_id
_entity_poly.type
_entity_poly.pdbx_seq_one_letter_code
_entity_poly.pdbx_strand_id
1 'polypeptide(L)'
;GFDGRPPCKKGGMLLKIVFWSEEAACGTTSNMIATASMIAAKHNCRVAMLSAEKNAHDLAGNFSRPDSVTVNEDCAYYALEGLDYLLMAGKYGNLTEHHLEEALQSVVDGKLFCLPQGKRMLCDFYPKETRNVLNQVIRLLDESMDFSFIDCGSERDDWTKEQMKQADLIVVNFSQTSQGLDHFFSGHADVSEKVVYLIGSYQKDAVYNKKNIHRIYRIAPEKLGVVPYNPEFEMACREGKLDRYIRGRRLLLPTDMRENFFTELEHTVQMILERSEKRGGGQVVSGRDRQSKTV
;
A
#
# COMPACT_ATOMS: atom_id res chain seq x y z
N GLY A 1 -9.21 8.97 19.38
CA GLY A 1 -8.54 9.99 18.56
C GLY A 1 -7.16 9.54 18.20
N PHE A 2 -6.72 9.83 16.98
CA PHE A 2 -5.35 9.56 16.54
C PHE A 2 -4.39 10.29 17.50
N ASP A 3 -3.58 9.53 18.21
CA ASP A 3 -2.64 10.01 19.21
C ASP A 3 -1.74 11.11 18.60
N GLY A 4 -1.73 12.31 19.16
CA GLY A 4 -1.07 13.52 18.65
C GLY A 4 0.45 13.44 18.48
N ARG A 5 0.97 12.33 17.94
CA ARG A 5 2.38 12.14 17.62
C ARG A 5 2.77 13.02 16.41
N PRO A 6 3.95 13.63 16.42
CA PRO A 6 4.42 14.38 15.28
C PRO A 6 4.60 13.43 14.06
N PRO A 7 4.27 13.89 12.84
CA PRO A 7 4.46 13.11 11.63
C PRO A 7 5.92 12.71 11.44
N CYS A 8 6.14 11.56 10.82
CA CYS A 8 7.46 10.97 10.57
C CYS A 8 8.39 11.87 9.72
N LYS A 9 7.83 12.80 8.98
CA LYS A 9 8.55 13.66 8.04
C LYS A 9 8.71 15.09 8.56
N LYS A 10 9.90 15.64 8.41
CA LYS A 10 10.14 17.07 8.55
C LYS A 10 9.36 17.82 7.47
N GLY A 11 8.13 18.27 7.79
CA GLY A 11 7.32 19.04 6.88
C GLY A 11 5.86 18.60 6.73
N GLY A 12 5.42 17.54 7.41
CA GLY A 12 3.99 17.16 7.46
C GLY A 12 3.39 16.75 6.12
N MET A 13 4.17 16.18 5.19
CA MET A 13 3.70 15.84 3.87
C MET A 13 3.16 14.43 3.86
N LEU A 14 1.88 14.34 3.62
CA LEU A 14 1.10 13.13 3.46
C LEU A 14 1.34 12.59 2.05
N LEU A 15 1.51 11.28 1.91
CA LEU A 15 1.87 10.67 0.64
C LEU A 15 0.93 9.53 0.27
N LYS A 16 0.33 9.70 -0.91
CA LYS A 16 -0.51 8.69 -1.55
C LYS A 16 0.33 7.81 -2.47
N ILE A 17 0.38 6.52 -2.16
CA ILE A 17 1.11 5.52 -2.96
C ILE A 17 0.12 4.50 -3.50
N VAL A 18 0.03 4.41 -4.82
CA VAL A 18 -0.82 3.43 -5.50
C VAL A 18 0.00 2.20 -5.89
N PHE A 19 -0.46 1.03 -5.48
CA PHE A 19 0.05 -0.26 -5.93
C PHE A 19 -0.85 -0.80 -7.04
N TRP A 20 -0.26 -1.16 -8.15
CA TRP A 20 -0.98 -1.64 -9.32
C TRP A 20 -0.15 -2.68 -10.09
N SER A 21 -0.80 -3.51 -10.86
CA SER A 21 -0.16 -4.43 -11.82
C SER A 21 -0.93 -4.46 -13.13
N GLU A 22 -0.27 -4.76 -14.21
CA GLU A 22 -0.95 -4.92 -15.49
C GLU A 22 -1.68 -6.27 -15.57
N GLU A 23 -1.12 -7.29 -14.93
CA GLU A 23 -1.68 -8.64 -14.89
C GLU A 23 -2.10 -9.01 -13.47
N ALA A 24 -3.11 -9.84 -13.35
CA ALA A 24 -3.51 -10.40 -12.06
C ALA A 24 -2.42 -11.32 -11.49
N ALA A 25 -2.47 -11.55 -10.19
CA ALA A 25 -1.57 -12.45 -9.46
C ALA A 25 -0.07 -12.07 -9.50
N CYS A 26 0.28 -10.81 -9.77
CA CYS A 26 1.66 -10.31 -9.65
C CYS A 26 2.10 -10.05 -8.21
N GLY A 27 1.31 -10.42 -7.21
CA GLY A 27 1.62 -10.22 -5.80
C GLY A 27 1.46 -8.78 -5.33
N THR A 28 0.67 -7.96 -6.00
CA THR A 28 0.44 -6.53 -5.69
C THR A 28 0.10 -6.32 -4.23
N THR A 29 -0.93 -7.01 -3.73
CA THR A 29 -1.36 -6.95 -2.32
C THR A 29 -0.26 -7.41 -1.36
N SER A 30 0.39 -8.54 -1.64
CA SER A 30 1.45 -9.08 -0.77
C SER A 30 2.66 -8.14 -0.71
N ASN A 31 3.03 -7.52 -1.83
CA ASN A 31 4.11 -6.55 -1.90
C ASN A 31 3.77 -5.25 -1.14
N MET A 32 2.52 -4.79 -1.25
CA MET A 32 2.02 -3.66 -0.47
C MET A 32 2.08 -3.97 1.04
N ILE A 33 1.58 -5.12 1.45
CA ILE A 33 1.61 -5.56 2.86
C ILE A 33 3.05 -5.65 3.37
N ALA A 34 3.97 -6.25 2.60
CA ALA A 34 5.37 -6.39 2.99
C ALA A 34 6.04 -5.02 3.18
N THR A 35 5.87 -4.10 2.24
CA THR A 35 6.47 -2.76 2.30
C THR A 35 5.86 -1.91 3.41
N ALA A 36 4.53 -1.91 3.58
CA ALA A 36 3.83 -1.21 4.65
C ALA A 36 4.26 -1.70 6.04
N SER A 37 4.34 -3.02 6.22
CA SER A 37 4.78 -3.65 7.47
C SER A 37 6.22 -3.28 7.83
N MET A 38 7.12 -3.24 6.84
CA MET A 38 8.51 -2.86 7.06
C MET A 38 8.64 -1.38 7.42
N ILE A 39 7.88 -0.48 6.77
CA ILE A 39 7.84 0.93 7.13
C ILE A 39 7.37 1.10 8.57
N ALA A 40 6.25 0.49 8.95
CA ALA A 40 5.71 0.57 10.31
C ALA A 40 6.66 0.01 11.37
N ALA A 41 7.43 -1.05 11.03
CA ALA A 41 8.37 -1.67 11.96
C ALA A 41 9.65 -0.84 12.18
N LYS A 42 10.13 -0.14 11.14
CA LYS A 42 11.41 0.58 11.19
C LYS A 42 11.29 2.07 11.37
N HIS A 43 10.21 2.65 10.92
CA HIS A 43 9.99 4.09 10.95
C HIS A 43 8.87 4.44 11.92
N ASN A 44 8.92 5.65 12.47
CA ASN A 44 7.84 6.15 13.33
C ASN A 44 6.76 6.85 12.51
N CYS A 45 6.22 6.13 11.51
CA CYS A 45 5.22 6.61 10.57
C CYS A 45 3.91 5.89 10.76
N ARG A 46 2.81 6.57 10.48
CA ARG A 46 1.47 5.98 10.39
C ARG A 46 1.17 5.65 8.93
N VAL A 47 0.90 4.39 8.67
CA VAL A 47 0.61 3.87 7.34
C VAL A 47 -0.79 3.28 7.35
N ALA A 48 -1.64 3.70 6.43
CA ALA A 48 -2.92 3.04 6.19
C ALA A 48 -2.89 2.29 4.86
N MET A 49 -3.47 1.10 4.87
CA MET A 49 -3.66 0.27 3.67
C MET A 49 -5.14 0.11 3.39
N LEU A 50 -5.53 0.27 2.14
CA LEU A 50 -6.84 -0.08 1.65
C LEU A 50 -6.73 -0.82 0.32
N SER A 51 -7.64 -1.75 0.05
CA SER A 51 -7.78 -2.36 -1.26
C SER A 51 -9.03 -1.83 -1.96
N ALA A 52 -8.88 -1.50 -3.23
CA ALA A 52 -9.94 -1.06 -4.12
C ALA A 52 -10.30 -2.13 -5.17
N GLU A 53 -9.66 -3.29 -5.10
CA GLU A 53 -9.93 -4.43 -5.96
C GLU A 53 -11.27 -5.07 -5.60
N LYS A 54 -12.07 -5.48 -6.61
CA LYS A 54 -13.41 -6.02 -6.40
C LYS A 54 -13.44 -7.31 -5.60
N ASN A 55 -12.43 -8.15 -5.77
CA ASN A 55 -12.29 -9.44 -5.08
C ASN A 55 -11.13 -9.40 -4.09
N ALA A 56 -10.93 -8.25 -3.43
CA ALA A 56 -9.83 -8.06 -2.53
C ALA A 56 -9.83 -9.10 -1.40
N HIS A 57 -8.66 -9.63 -1.13
CA HIS A 57 -8.44 -10.42 0.07
C HIS A 57 -8.52 -9.53 1.32
N ASP A 58 -8.97 -10.12 2.42
CA ASP A 58 -8.99 -9.43 3.71
C ASP A 58 -7.56 -9.05 4.13
N LEU A 59 -7.25 -7.75 4.06
CA LEU A 59 -5.95 -7.22 4.46
C LEU A 59 -5.67 -7.46 5.94
N ALA A 60 -6.69 -7.32 6.80
CA ALA A 60 -6.57 -7.50 8.24
C ALA A 60 -6.30 -8.96 8.62
N GLY A 61 -6.87 -9.89 7.89
CA GLY A 61 -6.69 -11.33 8.10
C GLY A 61 -5.24 -11.81 7.95
N ASN A 62 -4.35 -11.03 7.32
CA ASN A 62 -2.93 -11.35 7.26
C ASN A 62 -2.22 -11.12 8.60
N PHE A 63 -2.76 -10.25 9.45
CA PHE A 63 -2.14 -9.86 10.72
C PHE A 63 -2.78 -10.54 11.92
N SER A 64 -4.09 -10.71 11.90
CA SER A 64 -4.82 -11.39 12.96
C SER A 64 -6.04 -12.09 12.35
N ARG A 65 -6.15 -13.38 12.58
CA ARG A 65 -7.42 -14.05 12.37
C ARG A 65 -8.16 -14.04 13.69
N PRO A 66 -9.43 -13.64 13.73
CA PRO A 66 -10.21 -13.88 14.91
C PRO A 66 -10.12 -15.39 15.19
N ASP A 67 -9.68 -15.77 16.39
CA ASP A 67 -9.89 -17.13 16.86
C ASP A 67 -11.35 -17.45 16.55
N SER A 68 -11.62 -18.67 16.12
CA SER A 68 -12.97 -19.14 15.77
C SER A 68 -13.88 -19.06 17.02
N VAL A 69 -14.12 -17.85 17.47
CA VAL A 69 -15.19 -17.58 18.38
C VAL A 69 -16.44 -17.91 17.61
N THR A 70 -17.19 -18.90 18.05
CA THR A 70 -18.56 -19.14 17.65
C THR A 70 -19.33 -17.84 17.84
N VAL A 71 -19.26 -16.97 16.83
CA VAL A 71 -20.13 -15.80 16.75
C VAL A 71 -21.51 -16.41 16.58
N ASN A 72 -22.39 -16.23 17.58
CA ASN A 72 -23.80 -16.53 17.38
C ASN A 72 -24.22 -15.85 16.09
N GLU A 73 -24.60 -16.61 15.08
CA GLU A 73 -24.93 -16.12 13.73
C GLU A 73 -25.94 -14.95 13.78
N ASP A 74 -26.77 -14.92 14.82
CA ASP A 74 -27.75 -13.86 15.05
C ASP A 74 -27.14 -12.50 15.43
N CYS A 75 -25.98 -12.45 16.08
CA CYS A 75 -25.32 -11.18 16.44
C CYS A 75 -24.40 -10.64 15.34
N ALA A 76 -23.82 -11.50 14.51
CA ALA A 76 -22.98 -11.09 13.38
C ALA A 76 -23.77 -10.35 12.29
N TYR A 77 -25.09 -10.37 12.36
CA TYR A 77 -25.95 -9.76 11.35
C TYR A 77 -25.97 -8.23 11.40
N TYR A 78 -25.63 -7.61 12.52
CA TYR A 78 -25.81 -6.18 12.76
C TYR A 78 -24.52 -5.37 12.87
N ALA A 79 -23.36 -6.00 12.98
CA ALA A 79 -22.10 -5.28 13.05
C ALA A 79 -21.56 -5.08 11.63
N LEU A 80 -21.74 -3.88 11.08
CA LEU A 80 -21.04 -3.45 9.88
C LEU A 80 -19.63 -3.05 10.28
N GLU A 81 -18.64 -3.56 9.56
CA GLU A 81 -17.23 -3.30 9.81
C GLU A 81 -16.55 -2.73 8.55
N GLY A 82 -15.48 -1.98 8.75
CA GLY A 82 -14.62 -1.53 7.67
C GLY A 82 -15.37 -0.77 6.57
N LEU A 83 -15.20 -1.19 5.33
CA LEU A 83 -15.80 -0.54 4.17
C LEU A 83 -17.33 -0.61 4.17
N ASP A 84 -17.94 -1.70 4.64
CA ASP A 84 -19.40 -1.82 4.72
C ASP A 84 -19.99 -0.76 5.67
N TYR A 85 -19.35 -0.51 6.80
CA TYR A 85 -19.75 0.56 7.71
C TYR A 85 -19.66 1.94 7.04
N LEU A 86 -18.55 2.22 6.35
CA LEU A 86 -18.36 3.49 5.66
C LEU A 86 -19.34 3.69 4.49
N LEU A 87 -19.69 2.62 3.78
CA LEU A 87 -20.71 2.67 2.73
C LEU A 87 -22.08 3.06 3.29
N MET A 88 -22.44 2.51 4.44
CA MET A 88 -23.69 2.90 5.11
C MET A 88 -23.65 4.33 5.63
N ALA A 89 -22.57 4.72 6.32
CA ALA A 89 -22.41 6.08 6.82
C ALA A 89 -22.43 7.13 5.68
N GLY A 90 -21.68 6.85 4.61
CA GLY A 90 -21.59 7.73 3.45
C GLY A 90 -22.88 7.87 2.63
N LYS A 91 -23.80 6.91 2.77
CA LYS A 91 -25.13 7.00 2.14
C LYS A 91 -26.00 8.11 2.76
N TYR A 92 -25.81 8.41 4.03
CA TYR A 92 -26.61 9.36 4.78
C TYR A 92 -25.92 10.71 5.01
N GLY A 93 -24.68 10.87 4.55
CA GLY A 93 -23.95 12.13 4.70
C GLY A 93 -22.50 12.03 4.27
N ASN A 94 -21.74 13.08 4.59
CA ASN A 94 -20.30 13.06 4.37
C ASN A 94 -19.61 12.26 5.47
N LEU A 95 -18.62 11.49 5.08
CA LEU A 95 -17.76 10.81 6.04
C LEU A 95 -16.92 11.82 6.82
N THR A 96 -16.68 11.50 8.08
CA THR A 96 -15.86 12.28 9.01
C THR A 96 -14.66 11.46 9.46
N GLU A 97 -13.67 12.10 10.08
CA GLU A 97 -12.53 11.42 10.69
C GLU A 97 -12.99 10.37 11.72
N HIS A 98 -14.02 10.65 12.50
CA HIS A 98 -14.58 9.69 13.44
C HIS A 98 -15.09 8.41 12.77
N HIS A 99 -15.80 8.51 11.64
CA HIS A 99 -16.23 7.34 10.89
C HIS A 99 -15.01 6.52 10.39
N LEU A 100 -13.95 7.22 9.95
CA LEU A 100 -12.72 6.56 9.52
C LEU A 100 -12.01 5.84 10.68
N GLU A 101 -11.92 6.49 11.85
CA GLU A 101 -11.33 5.89 13.05
C GLU A 101 -12.06 4.61 13.49
N GLU A 102 -13.38 4.59 13.40
CA GLU A 102 -14.20 3.42 13.73
C GLU A 102 -14.06 2.29 12.71
N ALA A 103 -13.84 2.63 11.44
CA ALA A 103 -13.73 1.66 10.36
C ALA A 103 -12.33 1.05 10.24
N LEU A 104 -11.28 1.79 10.61
CA LEU A 104 -9.90 1.34 10.48
C LEU A 104 -9.51 0.36 11.59
N GLN A 105 -8.91 -0.74 11.20
CA GLN A 105 -8.31 -1.69 12.13
C GLN A 105 -6.82 -1.40 12.28
N SER A 106 -6.37 -1.15 13.52
CA SER A 106 -4.93 -1.11 13.82
C SER A 106 -4.37 -2.52 13.86
N VAL A 107 -3.43 -2.82 13.00
CA VAL A 107 -2.82 -4.16 12.86
C VAL A 107 -1.41 -4.21 13.42
N VAL A 108 -0.74 -3.08 13.59
CA VAL A 108 0.56 -2.96 14.27
C VAL A 108 0.58 -1.69 15.12
N ASP A 109 0.42 -1.84 16.43
CA ASP A 109 0.66 -0.84 17.51
C ASP A 109 0.48 0.64 17.13
N GLY A 110 -0.67 1.00 16.57
CA GLY A 110 -0.97 2.39 16.19
C GLY A 110 -0.10 2.98 15.07
N LYS A 111 0.62 2.13 14.33
CA LYS A 111 1.47 2.55 13.20
C LYS A 111 0.99 2.02 11.87
N LEU A 112 0.42 0.83 11.83
CA LEU A 112 -0.11 0.23 10.61
C LEU A 112 -1.59 -0.01 10.79
N PHE A 113 -2.35 0.52 9.86
CA PHE A 113 -3.80 0.42 9.83
C PHE A 113 -4.24 -0.23 8.51
N CYS A 114 -5.33 -0.95 8.54
CA CYS A 114 -5.97 -1.40 7.32
C CYS A 114 -7.48 -1.14 7.39
N LEU A 115 -8.06 -0.88 6.23
CA LEU A 115 -9.51 -0.84 6.06
C LEU A 115 -9.98 -2.25 5.70
N PRO A 116 -10.68 -2.94 6.63
CA PRO A 116 -11.28 -4.24 6.30
C PRO A 116 -12.29 -4.10 5.16
N GLN A 117 -12.36 -5.13 4.31
CA GLN A 117 -13.23 -5.10 3.13
C GLN A 117 -14.63 -5.40 3.61
N GLY A 118 -15.36 -5.42 4.27
CA GLY A 118 -16.71 -5.81 4.58
C GLY A 118 -17.12 -7.16 3.96
N LYS A 119 -18.07 -7.79 4.55
CA LYS A 119 -18.51 -9.15 4.15
C LYS A 119 -19.70 -9.17 3.21
N ARG A 120 -20.43 -8.05 3.05
CA ARG A 120 -21.81 -8.11 2.52
C ARG A 120 -22.16 -7.11 1.42
N MET A 121 -21.58 -5.92 1.40
CA MET A 121 -22.02 -4.86 0.49
C MET A 121 -21.12 -4.68 -0.73
N LEU A 122 -20.05 -5.44 -0.79
CA LEU A 122 -19.13 -5.32 -1.89
C LEU A 122 -19.80 -5.73 -3.18
N CYS A 123 -20.04 -4.74 -3.95
CA CYS A 123 -19.69 -4.73 -5.35
C CYS A 123 -20.77 -4.86 -6.36
N ASP A 124 -21.74 -5.69 -6.25
CA ASP A 124 -22.57 -5.96 -7.41
C ASP A 124 -23.73 -4.98 -7.59
N PHE A 125 -24.08 -4.24 -6.54
CA PHE A 125 -25.26 -3.37 -6.62
C PHE A 125 -24.98 -1.88 -6.81
N TYR A 126 -23.83 -1.35 -6.33
CA TYR A 126 -23.57 0.11 -6.40
C TYR A 126 -22.07 0.46 -6.59
N PRO A 127 -21.46 0.11 -7.72
CA PRO A 127 -20.03 0.37 -7.92
C PRO A 127 -19.68 1.88 -7.89
N LYS A 128 -20.61 2.75 -8.28
CA LYS A 128 -20.40 4.19 -8.27
C LYS A 128 -20.43 4.76 -6.85
N GLU A 129 -21.35 4.32 -6.02
CA GLU A 129 -21.45 4.71 -4.61
C GLU A 129 -20.21 4.26 -3.85
N THR A 130 -19.76 3.01 -4.06
CA THR A 130 -18.52 2.48 -3.48
C THR A 130 -17.32 3.35 -3.85
N ARG A 131 -17.17 3.72 -5.12
CA ARG A 131 -16.07 4.58 -5.57
C ARG A 131 -16.14 5.99 -4.96
N ASN A 132 -17.33 6.54 -4.79
CA ASN A 132 -17.52 7.83 -4.11
C ASN A 132 -17.11 7.76 -2.63
N VAL A 133 -17.48 6.71 -1.93
CA VAL A 133 -17.08 6.48 -0.53
C VAL A 133 -15.57 6.28 -0.45
N LEU A 134 -14.97 5.47 -1.31
CA LEU A 134 -13.52 5.30 -1.35
C LEU A 134 -12.77 6.62 -1.59
N ASN A 135 -13.29 7.51 -2.44
CA ASN A 135 -12.70 8.83 -2.64
C ASN A 135 -12.74 9.69 -1.37
N GLN A 136 -13.83 9.61 -0.59
CA GLN A 136 -13.92 10.31 0.70
C GLN A 136 -12.94 9.71 1.72
N VAL A 137 -12.87 8.38 1.80
CA VAL A 137 -11.92 7.65 2.67
C VAL A 137 -10.49 8.03 2.36
N ILE A 138 -10.09 8.00 1.08
CA ILE A 138 -8.73 8.35 0.66
C ILE A 138 -8.40 9.79 1.08
N ARG A 139 -9.31 10.73 0.89
CA ARG A 139 -9.09 12.11 1.32
C ARG A 139 -8.90 12.23 2.83
N LEU A 140 -9.71 11.53 3.64
CA LEU A 140 -9.57 11.52 5.09
C LEU A 140 -8.25 10.84 5.51
N LEU A 141 -7.84 9.77 4.83
CA LEU A 141 -6.54 9.14 5.06
C LEU A 141 -5.38 10.08 4.73
N ASP A 142 -5.48 10.82 3.62
CA ASP A 142 -4.50 11.82 3.21
C ASP A 142 -4.40 12.99 4.21
N GLU A 143 -5.37 13.20 5.09
CA GLU A 143 -5.33 14.21 6.16
C GLU A 143 -4.77 13.67 7.49
N SER A 144 -4.84 12.36 7.72
CA SER A 144 -4.57 11.74 9.04
C SER A 144 -3.38 10.79 9.09
N MET A 145 -2.88 10.30 7.95
CA MET A 145 -1.81 9.30 7.87
C MET A 145 -0.56 9.85 7.18
N ASP A 146 0.62 9.38 7.57
CA ASP A 146 1.87 9.75 6.87
C ASP A 146 1.93 9.11 5.47
N PHE A 147 1.35 7.92 5.32
CA PHE A 147 1.24 7.19 4.05
C PHE A 147 -0.13 6.57 3.89
N SER A 148 -0.73 6.77 2.72
CA SER A 148 -1.94 6.08 2.26
C SER A 148 -1.55 5.12 1.14
N PHE A 149 -1.58 3.82 1.40
CA PHE A 149 -1.29 2.76 0.45
C PHE A 149 -2.60 2.23 -0.15
N ILE A 150 -2.75 2.37 -1.46
CA ILE A 150 -3.95 1.98 -2.18
C ILE A 150 -3.63 0.83 -3.12
N ASP A 151 -4.19 -0.34 -2.83
CA ASP A 151 -4.11 -1.50 -3.71
C ASP A 151 -5.22 -1.43 -4.76
N CYS A 152 -4.83 -1.22 -6.00
CA CYS A 152 -5.72 -1.24 -7.16
C CYS A 152 -5.69 -2.58 -7.91
N GLY A 153 -4.93 -3.56 -7.43
CA GLY A 153 -4.77 -4.86 -8.08
C GLY A 153 -4.38 -4.71 -9.55
N SER A 154 -5.15 -5.32 -10.45
CA SER A 154 -5.01 -5.19 -11.91
C SER A 154 -6.18 -4.45 -12.56
N GLU A 155 -6.93 -3.68 -11.80
CA GLU A 155 -8.07 -2.92 -12.31
C GLU A 155 -7.61 -1.81 -13.29
N ARG A 156 -8.40 -1.60 -14.36
CA ARG A 156 -8.09 -0.64 -15.43
C ARG A 156 -9.22 0.36 -15.66
N ASP A 157 -10.16 0.45 -14.72
CA ASP A 157 -11.28 1.37 -14.80
C ASP A 157 -10.83 2.84 -14.71
N ASP A 158 -11.71 3.76 -15.01
CA ASP A 158 -11.40 5.19 -15.00
C ASP A 158 -11.12 5.71 -13.59
N TRP A 159 -11.69 5.08 -12.56
CA TRP A 159 -11.38 5.41 -11.18
C TRP A 159 -9.92 5.07 -10.83
N THR A 160 -9.45 3.88 -11.20
CA THR A 160 -8.05 3.48 -11.01
C THR A 160 -7.09 4.42 -11.72
N LYS A 161 -7.40 4.80 -12.97
CA LYS A 161 -6.60 5.79 -13.71
C LYS A 161 -6.55 7.15 -13.00
N GLU A 162 -7.67 7.57 -12.41
CA GLU A 162 -7.72 8.81 -11.65
C GLU A 162 -6.90 8.73 -10.35
N GLN A 163 -6.96 7.60 -9.62
CA GLN A 163 -6.09 7.40 -8.44
C GLN A 163 -4.61 7.42 -8.82
N MET A 164 -4.24 6.80 -9.94
CA MET A 164 -2.87 6.87 -10.46
C MET A 164 -2.43 8.30 -10.80
N LYS A 165 -3.31 9.12 -11.38
CA LYS A 165 -2.99 10.54 -11.67
C LYS A 165 -2.74 11.33 -10.40
N GLN A 166 -3.54 11.11 -9.37
CA GLN A 166 -3.48 11.80 -8.08
C GLN A 166 -2.39 11.26 -7.15
N ALA A 167 -1.84 10.07 -7.42
CA ALA A 167 -0.81 9.45 -6.61
C ALA A 167 0.50 10.26 -6.63
N ASP A 168 1.19 10.32 -5.49
CA ASP A 168 2.54 10.86 -5.39
C ASP A 168 3.56 9.88 -5.95
N LEU A 169 3.31 8.58 -5.73
CA LEU A 169 4.10 7.48 -6.27
C LEU A 169 3.21 6.34 -6.74
N ILE A 170 3.58 5.72 -7.87
CA ILE A 170 2.94 4.51 -8.38
C ILE A 170 3.94 3.37 -8.31
N VAL A 171 3.58 2.31 -7.62
CA VAL A 171 4.35 1.07 -7.53
C VAL A 171 3.72 0.07 -8.51
N VAL A 172 4.39 -0.14 -9.64
CA VAL A 172 3.95 -1.11 -10.65
C VAL A 172 4.55 -2.46 -10.34
N ASN A 173 3.70 -3.45 -10.12
CA ASN A 173 4.10 -4.79 -9.72
C ASN A 173 4.15 -5.74 -10.91
N PHE A 174 5.17 -6.59 -10.94
CA PHE A 174 5.37 -7.59 -11.98
C PHE A 174 5.63 -8.97 -11.41
N SER A 175 5.23 -9.98 -12.17
CA SER A 175 5.79 -11.33 -12.04
C SER A 175 7.17 -11.40 -12.68
N GLN A 176 8.04 -12.29 -12.19
CA GLN A 176 9.39 -12.49 -12.74
C GLN A 176 9.36 -13.38 -14.00
N THR A 177 8.53 -13.00 -14.99
CA THR A 177 8.34 -13.74 -16.24
C THR A 177 8.62 -12.84 -17.43
N SER A 178 9.06 -13.42 -18.55
CA SER A 178 9.25 -12.68 -19.81
C SER A 178 7.96 -12.05 -20.30
N GLN A 179 6.87 -12.82 -20.26
CA GLN A 179 5.59 -12.40 -20.82
C GLN A 179 5.08 -11.11 -20.17
N GLY A 180 5.02 -11.04 -18.83
CA GLY A 180 4.55 -9.86 -18.12
C GLY A 180 5.47 -8.64 -18.34
N LEU A 181 6.79 -8.85 -18.31
CA LEU A 181 7.76 -7.77 -18.52
C LEU A 181 7.74 -7.26 -19.97
N ASP A 182 7.78 -8.16 -20.96
CA ASP A 182 7.76 -7.78 -22.38
C ASP A 182 6.47 -7.07 -22.77
N HIS A 183 5.32 -7.57 -22.29
CA HIS A 183 4.01 -6.95 -22.56
C HIS A 183 3.95 -5.52 -22.05
N PHE A 184 4.31 -5.31 -20.78
CA PHE A 184 4.30 -3.98 -20.21
C PHE A 184 5.27 -3.01 -20.89
N PHE A 185 6.54 -3.38 -21.03
CA PHE A 185 7.56 -2.48 -21.57
C PHE A 185 7.46 -2.25 -23.08
N SER A 186 6.80 -3.13 -23.85
CA SER A 186 6.49 -2.86 -25.24
C SER A 186 5.33 -1.88 -25.44
N GLY A 187 4.41 -1.80 -24.48
CA GLY A 187 3.23 -0.92 -24.53
C GLY A 187 3.41 0.45 -23.88
N HIS A 188 4.40 0.61 -22.99
CA HIS A 188 4.57 1.81 -22.16
C HIS A 188 5.96 2.44 -22.33
N ALA A 189 6.17 3.12 -23.47
CA ALA A 189 7.44 3.78 -23.78
C ALA A 189 7.74 5.02 -22.92
N ASP A 190 6.71 5.66 -22.34
CA ASP A 190 6.81 6.91 -21.56
C ASP A 190 6.38 6.67 -20.11
N VAL A 191 7.32 6.22 -19.32
CA VAL A 191 7.04 5.99 -17.89
C VAL A 191 7.32 7.25 -17.09
N SER A 192 6.26 7.80 -16.49
CA SER A 192 6.32 8.95 -15.59
C SER A 192 7.42 8.78 -14.53
N GLU A 193 8.05 9.87 -14.12
CA GLU A 193 9.03 9.85 -13.03
C GLU A 193 8.45 9.38 -11.69
N LYS A 194 7.12 9.44 -11.52
CA LYS A 194 6.44 8.95 -10.32
C LYS A 194 6.18 7.44 -10.30
N VAL A 195 6.74 6.71 -11.26
CA VAL A 195 6.62 5.25 -11.32
C VAL A 195 7.91 4.60 -10.81
N VAL A 196 7.73 3.62 -9.94
CA VAL A 196 8.75 2.64 -9.55
C VAL A 196 8.21 1.24 -9.82
N TYR A 197 9.12 0.31 -9.99
CA TYR A 197 8.82 -1.07 -10.35
C TYR A 197 9.13 -1.99 -9.19
N LEU A 198 8.30 -3.01 -8.99
CA LEU A 198 8.45 -3.96 -7.91
C LEU A 198 8.20 -5.38 -8.42
N ILE A 199 9.16 -6.26 -8.18
CA ILE A 199 9.04 -7.67 -8.52
C ILE A 199 8.76 -8.45 -7.23
N GLY A 200 7.58 -9.05 -7.19
CA GLY A 200 7.19 -9.94 -6.10
C GLY A 200 7.67 -11.36 -6.28
N SER A 201 7.70 -12.12 -5.19
CA SER A 201 8.18 -13.51 -5.15
C SER A 201 9.53 -13.69 -5.85
N TYR A 202 10.40 -12.70 -5.69
CA TYR A 202 11.65 -12.57 -6.43
C TYR A 202 12.62 -13.70 -6.10
N GLN A 203 13.20 -14.28 -7.15
CA GLN A 203 14.24 -15.30 -7.09
C GLN A 203 15.53 -14.78 -7.74
N LYS A 204 16.58 -14.66 -6.96
CA LYS A 204 17.87 -14.07 -7.38
C LYS A 204 18.53 -14.81 -8.56
N ASP A 205 18.36 -16.13 -8.59
CA ASP A 205 19.00 -17.02 -9.58
C ASP A 205 18.17 -17.22 -10.85
N ALA A 206 16.98 -16.61 -10.94
CA ALA A 206 16.16 -16.67 -12.14
C ALA A 206 16.76 -15.84 -13.28
N VAL A 207 16.40 -16.22 -14.52
CA VAL A 207 16.86 -15.53 -15.75
C VAL A 207 16.55 -14.05 -15.71
N TYR A 208 15.34 -13.69 -15.26
CA TYR A 208 14.88 -12.30 -15.12
C TYR A 208 15.19 -11.75 -13.73
N ASN A 209 16.45 -11.86 -13.29
CA ASN A 209 16.90 -11.23 -12.06
C ASN A 209 17.04 -9.69 -12.23
N LYS A 210 17.15 -8.98 -11.13
CA LYS A 210 17.22 -7.51 -11.06
C LYS A 210 18.25 -6.92 -12.03
N LYS A 211 19.45 -7.54 -12.14
CA LYS A 211 20.52 -7.10 -13.04
C LYS A 211 20.13 -7.26 -14.52
N ASN A 212 19.53 -8.39 -14.89
CA ASN A 212 19.13 -8.66 -16.25
C ASN A 212 17.95 -7.78 -16.67
N ILE A 213 16.95 -7.60 -15.79
CA ILE A 213 15.81 -6.71 -16.01
C ILE A 213 16.28 -5.27 -16.25
N HIS A 214 17.14 -4.74 -15.38
CA HIS A 214 17.74 -3.43 -15.57
C HIS A 214 18.38 -3.29 -16.96
N ARG A 215 19.18 -4.29 -17.38
CA ARG A 215 19.89 -4.27 -18.65
C ARG A 215 18.95 -4.38 -19.85
N ILE A 216 17.99 -5.30 -19.82
CA ILE A 216 17.08 -5.59 -20.94
C ILE A 216 16.10 -4.45 -21.18
N TYR A 217 15.45 -3.99 -20.11
CA TYR A 217 14.37 -3.00 -20.20
C TYR A 217 14.85 -1.57 -19.92
N ARG A 218 16.15 -1.36 -19.69
CA ARG A 218 16.78 -0.05 -19.42
C ARG A 218 16.16 0.71 -18.24
N ILE A 219 15.68 -0.04 -17.24
CA ILE A 219 15.12 0.55 -16.02
C ILE A 219 16.27 1.04 -15.14
N ALA A 220 16.19 2.27 -14.68
CA ALA A 220 17.18 2.80 -13.73
C ALA A 220 17.19 1.98 -12.42
N PRO A 221 18.37 1.59 -11.88
CA PRO A 221 18.46 0.74 -10.71
C PRO A 221 17.68 1.26 -9.50
N GLU A 222 17.64 2.58 -9.34
CA GLU A 222 16.93 3.28 -8.29
C GLU A 222 15.40 3.33 -8.50
N LYS A 223 14.88 2.76 -9.58
CA LYS A 223 13.44 2.59 -9.84
C LYS A 223 12.98 1.14 -9.74
N LEU A 224 13.88 0.19 -9.46
CA LEU A 224 13.58 -1.24 -9.45
C LEU A 224 13.82 -1.84 -8.06
N GLY A 225 12.75 -2.15 -7.35
CA GLY A 225 12.74 -2.89 -6.10
C GLY A 225 12.35 -4.35 -6.27
N VAL A 226 12.59 -5.15 -5.25
CA VAL A 226 12.18 -6.55 -5.20
C VAL A 226 11.66 -6.93 -3.81
N VAL A 227 10.69 -7.84 -3.79
CA VAL A 227 10.28 -8.55 -2.58
C VAL A 227 10.63 -10.02 -2.80
N PRO A 228 11.69 -10.54 -2.17
CA PRO A 228 12.10 -11.91 -2.37
C PRO A 228 11.03 -12.91 -1.97
N TYR A 229 10.98 -14.06 -2.63
CA TYR A 229 10.16 -15.15 -2.19
C TYR A 229 10.61 -15.61 -0.79
N ASN A 230 9.66 -15.66 0.12
CA ASN A 230 9.91 -16.17 1.48
C ASN A 230 8.71 -16.98 1.97
N PRO A 231 8.85 -18.30 2.14
CA PRO A 231 7.76 -19.17 2.55
C PRO A 231 7.27 -18.90 3.98
N GLU A 232 8.14 -18.40 4.86
CA GLU A 232 7.75 -18.06 6.24
C GLU A 232 6.86 -16.80 6.25
N PHE A 233 7.19 -15.81 5.42
CA PHE A 233 6.35 -14.63 5.23
C PHE A 233 4.98 -15.01 4.66
N GLU A 234 4.96 -15.85 3.62
CA GLU A 234 3.71 -16.33 3.01
C GLU A 234 2.87 -17.10 4.03
N MET A 235 3.48 -17.99 4.80
CA MET A 235 2.80 -18.74 5.85
C MET A 235 2.27 -17.81 6.95
N ALA A 236 3.05 -16.84 7.38
CA ALA A 236 2.64 -15.85 8.38
C ALA A 236 1.41 -15.04 7.91
N CYS A 237 1.38 -14.64 6.64
CA CYS A 237 0.21 -14.00 6.04
C CYS A 237 -1.02 -14.92 6.06
N ARG A 238 -0.86 -16.17 5.59
CA ARG A 238 -1.95 -17.15 5.55
C ARG A 238 -2.51 -17.51 6.93
N GLU A 239 -1.68 -17.49 7.95
CA GLU A 239 -2.07 -17.82 9.33
C GLU A 239 -2.54 -16.61 10.14
N GLY A 240 -2.47 -15.39 9.60
CA GLY A 240 -2.79 -14.18 10.34
C GLY A 240 -1.78 -13.86 11.45
N LYS A 241 -0.52 -14.18 11.22
CA LYS A 241 0.57 -14.02 12.21
C LYS A 241 1.66 -13.07 11.75
N LEU A 242 1.37 -12.25 10.76
CA LEU A 242 2.37 -11.39 10.12
C LEU A 242 3.01 -10.40 11.10
N ASP A 243 2.23 -9.82 12.01
CA ASP A 243 2.75 -8.93 13.05
C ASP A 243 3.83 -9.64 13.88
N ARG A 244 3.55 -10.86 14.34
CA ARG A 244 4.51 -11.66 15.09
C ARG A 244 5.76 -11.97 14.26
N TYR A 245 5.61 -12.29 12.98
CA TYR A 245 6.72 -12.57 12.09
C TYR A 245 7.63 -11.35 11.91
N ILE A 246 7.07 -10.18 11.66
CA ILE A 246 7.84 -8.94 11.49
C ILE A 246 8.54 -8.53 12.79
N ARG A 247 7.84 -8.57 13.94
CA ARG A 247 8.42 -8.24 15.25
C ARG A 247 9.43 -9.28 15.72
N GLY A 248 9.17 -10.55 15.42
CA GLY A 248 10.02 -11.70 15.78
C GLY A 248 11.36 -11.75 15.05
N ARG A 249 11.61 -10.88 14.06
CA ARG A 249 12.85 -10.81 13.30
C ARG A 249 14.12 -10.84 14.18
N ARG A 250 14.07 -10.19 15.35
CA ARG A 250 15.21 -10.12 16.28
C ARG A 250 15.38 -11.36 17.14
N LEU A 251 14.34 -12.18 17.25
CA LEU A 251 14.30 -13.36 18.16
C LEU A 251 14.55 -14.68 17.44
N LEU A 252 14.38 -14.70 16.12
CA LEU A 252 14.56 -15.90 15.31
C LEU A 252 16.00 -15.97 14.81
N LEU A 253 16.56 -17.17 14.79
CA LEU A 253 17.88 -17.41 14.22
C LEU A 253 17.90 -16.97 12.76
N PRO A 254 18.92 -16.21 12.33
CA PRO A 254 19.05 -15.81 10.94
C PRO A 254 19.19 -17.06 10.07
N THR A 255 18.42 -17.09 8.99
CA THR A 255 18.66 -18.01 7.87
C THR A 255 19.01 -17.16 6.66
N ASP A 256 19.83 -17.67 5.76
CA ASP A 256 20.22 -16.94 4.55
C ASP A 256 19.01 -16.40 3.76
N MET A 257 17.95 -17.20 3.69
CA MET A 257 16.70 -16.78 3.03
C MET A 257 15.99 -15.63 3.77
N ARG A 258 15.96 -15.67 5.10
CA ARG A 258 15.32 -14.64 5.91
C ARG A 258 16.13 -13.35 5.89
N GLU A 259 17.44 -13.42 6.03
CA GLU A 259 18.31 -12.26 5.94
C GLU A 259 18.20 -11.58 4.57
N ASN A 260 18.24 -12.36 3.50
CA ASN A 260 18.07 -11.87 2.15
C ASN A 260 16.70 -11.20 1.96
N PHE A 261 15.60 -11.80 2.46
CA PHE A 261 14.26 -11.23 2.39
C PHE A 261 14.20 -9.86 3.04
N PHE A 262 14.63 -9.74 4.28
CA PHE A 262 14.57 -8.47 5.00
C PHE A 262 15.54 -7.43 4.42
N THR A 263 16.71 -7.81 3.99
CA THR A 263 17.69 -6.89 3.39
C THR A 263 17.18 -6.30 2.08
N GLU A 264 16.67 -7.12 1.16
CA GLU A 264 16.13 -6.63 -0.11
C GLU A 264 14.82 -5.85 0.08
N LEU A 265 13.98 -6.25 1.04
CA LEU A 265 12.78 -5.51 1.38
C LEU A 265 13.12 -4.14 1.97
N GLU A 266 14.16 -4.02 2.78
CA GLU A 266 14.64 -2.74 3.30
C GLU A 266 15.16 -1.83 2.18
N HIS A 267 15.93 -2.35 1.23
CA HIS A 267 16.37 -1.60 0.06
C HIS A 267 15.16 -1.10 -0.77
N THR A 268 14.16 -1.95 -0.94
CA THR A 268 12.92 -1.59 -1.65
C THR A 268 12.15 -0.50 -0.93
N VAL A 269 11.99 -0.60 0.39
CA VAL A 269 11.34 0.43 1.22
C VAL A 269 12.12 1.74 1.14
N GLN A 270 13.43 1.71 1.27
CA GLN A 270 14.27 2.90 1.16
C GLN A 270 14.10 3.58 -0.21
N MET A 271 14.07 2.80 -1.29
CA MET A 271 13.79 3.32 -2.64
C MET A 271 12.42 4.02 -2.72
N ILE A 272 11.37 3.42 -2.16
CA ILE A 272 10.03 4.00 -2.13
C ILE A 272 10.03 5.32 -1.34
N LEU A 273 10.64 5.36 -0.17
CA LEU A 273 10.72 6.55 0.67
C LEU A 273 11.49 7.69 -0.01
N GLU A 274 12.67 7.42 -0.56
CA GLU A 274 13.48 8.43 -1.25
C GLU A 274 12.77 9.01 -2.48
N ARG A 275 12.05 8.18 -3.24
CA ARG A 275 11.28 8.64 -4.41
C ARG A 275 10.07 9.47 -4.01
N SER A 276 9.42 9.11 -2.93
CA SER A 276 8.29 9.88 -2.40
C SER A 276 8.73 11.24 -1.83
N GLU A 277 9.90 11.34 -1.18
CA GLU A 277 10.43 12.59 -0.62
C GLU A 277 10.87 13.59 -1.69
N LYS A 278 11.52 13.13 -2.77
CA LYS A 278 11.99 14.01 -3.85
C LYS A 278 10.85 14.79 -4.51
N ARG A 279 9.61 14.35 -4.40
CA ARG A 279 8.43 15.04 -4.95
C ARG A 279 7.75 15.96 -3.95
N GLY A 280 7.79 15.61 -2.70
CA GLY A 280 7.28 16.44 -1.63
C GLY A 280 8.02 17.76 -1.43
N GLY A 281 9.30 17.82 -1.75
CA GLY A 281 10.11 19.04 -1.67
C GLY A 281 9.99 20.00 -2.86
N GLY A 282 9.28 19.61 -3.93
CA GLY A 282 9.23 20.38 -5.19
C GLY A 282 8.25 21.57 -5.23
N GLN A 283 7.48 21.84 -4.19
CA GLN A 283 6.53 22.97 -4.14
C GLN A 283 6.80 24.01 -3.03
N VAL A 284 8.05 24.20 -2.65
CA VAL A 284 8.43 25.48 -2.00
C VAL A 284 8.97 26.40 -3.05
N VAL A 285 8.09 26.90 -3.91
CA VAL A 285 8.37 28.07 -4.75
C VAL A 285 8.39 29.28 -3.86
N SER A 286 9.56 29.80 -3.64
CA SER A 286 9.97 31.14 -3.24
C SER A 286 8.89 32.21 -3.42
N GLY A 287 8.15 32.46 -2.35
CA GLY A 287 7.36 33.67 -2.16
C GLY A 287 8.11 34.69 -1.31
N ARG A 288 9.38 35.01 -1.65
CA ARG A 288 10.12 36.15 -1.10
C ARG A 288 11.03 36.73 -2.16
N ASP A 289 10.49 37.72 -2.87
CA ASP A 289 11.23 38.87 -3.40
C ASP A 289 10.31 39.70 -4.28
N ARG A 290 9.40 40.44 -3.65
CA ARG A 290 8.84 41.69 -4.20
C ARG A 290 8.44 42.61 -3.08
N GLN A 291 9.44 43.21 -2.44
CA GLN A 291 9.28 44.51 -1.79
C GLN A 291 10.68 45.08 -1.54
N SER A 292 11.12 45.97 -2.40
CA SER A 292 11.84 47.19 -2.13
C SER A 292 12.60 47.65 -3.36
N LYS A 293 11.99 48.53 -4.09
CA LYS A 293 12.67 49.65 -4.78
C LYS A 293 11.62 50.63 -5.26
N THR A 294 11.27 51.56 -4.38
CA THR A 294 10.75 52.84 -4.77
C THR A 294 11.50 53.87 -3.94
N VAL A 295 12.39 54.54 -4.56
CA VAL A 295 12.69 55.97 -4.42
C VAL A 295 13.17 56.41 -5.77
#